data_0624c7097b0ccd4da5815163b446ecbb
#
_entry.id   0624c7097b0ccd4da5815163b446ecbb
#
_cell.length_a   1.000
_cell.length_b   1.000
_cell.length_c   1.000
_cell.angle_alpha   90.00
_cell.angle_beta   90.00
_cell.angle_gamma   90.00
#
_symmetry.space_group_name_H-M   'P 1'
#
loop_
_entity.id
_entity.type
_entity.pdbx_description
1 polymer ?
#
loop_
_entity_poly.entity_id
_entity_poly.type
_entity_poly.pdbx_seq_one_letter_code
_entity_poly.pdbx_strand_id
1 'polypeptide(L)'
;MLARRLEMQLVYVELHKKLAPNERAIHAFLGSILSTTFWNPDEIAKARACRARLEAVNSEIAEKADAIARLLREREELHNKSGFYSNTEYHPLNLIDRAGEDVYLYKSYMRAPLEATQNYDLKYWPTIADCMAVLARDANEANIEATDSITAAATRASRKGLADYLKAILAGIENRRNCNPTLLPRHFTLSDASYAALINCSLDLDAEDGVGADFVKGVRQRERARKGAEGLQQQA
;
A
#
# COMPACT_ATOMS: atom_id res chain seq x y z
N MET A 1 22.86 -2.00 -16.25
CA MET A 1 24.03 -1.86 -15.35
C MET A 1 25.36 -2.33 -15.97
N LEU A 2 25.44 -3.48 -16.62
CA LEU A 2 26.69 -3.91 -17.28
C LEU A 2 27.16 -2.98 -18.42
N ALA A 3 26.23 -2.41 -19.19
CA ALA A 3 26.54 -1.45 -20.25
C ALA A 3 27.18 -0.15 -19.73
N ARG A 4 26.89 0.25 -18.47
CA ARG A 4 27.41 1.47 -17.81
C ARG A 4 28.47 1.12 -16.74
N ARG A 5 29.35 0.18 -17.07
CA ARG A 5 30.35 -0.37 -16.13
C ARG A 5 31.27 0.70 -15.52
N LEU A 6 31.66 1.68 -16.31
CA LEU A 6 32.59 2.73 -15.85
C LEU A 6 31.92 3.62 -14.77
N GLU A 7 30.66 3.98 -14.95
CA GLU A 7 29.91 4.77 -13.97
C GLU A 7 29.66 4.01 -12.67
N MET A 8 29.46 2.69 -12.75
CA MET A 8 29.28 1.81 -11.59
C MET A 8 30.57 1.44 -10.87
N GLN A 9 31.74 1.77 -11.42
CA GLN A 9 33.02 1.37 -10.83
C GLN A 9 33.19 1.86 -9.38
N LEU A 10 32.84 3.13 -9.12
CA LEU A 10 32.88 3.69 -7.75
C LEU A 10 31.97 2.93 -6.79
N VAL A 11 30.80 2.55 -7.26
CA VAL A 11 29.82 1.77 -6.45
C VAL A 11 30.38 0.41 -6.10
N TYR A 12 30.96 -0.31 -7.07
CA TYR A 12 31.53 -1.63 -6.83
C TYR A 12 32.72 -1.59 -5.89
N VAL A 13 33.61 -0.61 -6.04
CA VAL A 13 34.75 -0.41 -5.13
C VAL A 13 34.27 -0.13 -3.71
N GLU A 14 33.28 0.73 -3.55
CA GLU A 14 32.74 1.07 -2.23
C GLU A 14 32.00 -0.12 -1.59
N LEU A 15 31.19 -0.87 -2.37
CA LEU A 15 30.52 -2.07 -1.90
C LEU A 15 31.53 -3.12 -1.43
N HIS A 16 32.55 -3.38 -2.24
CA HIS A 16 33.58 -4.34 -1.89
C HIS A 16 34.31 -3.91 -0.60
N LYS A 17 34.73 -2.64 -0.50
CA LYS A 17 35.40 -2.12 0.69
C LYS A 17 34.54 -2.25 1.97
N LYS A 18 33.22 -2.06 1.87
CA LYS A 18 32.31 -2.03 3.05
C LYS A 18 31.69 -3.37 3.40
N LEU A 19 31.54 -4.27 2.42
CA LEU A 19 30.82 -5.53 2.60
C LEU A 19 31.72 -6.77 2.41
N ALA A 20 32.95 -6.63 1.88
CA ALA A 20 33.87 -7.78 1.81
C ALA A 20 34.27 -8.24 3.23
N PRO A 21 34.49 -9.54 3.44
CA PRO A 21 34.46 -10.64 2.46
C PRO A 21 33.06 -11.25 2.20
N ASN A 22 31.98 -10.63 2.65
CA ASN A 22 30.63 -11.20 2.58
C ASN A 22 29.97 -10.95 1.20
N GLU A 23 30.25 -11.81 0.22
CA GLU A 23 29.63 -11.74 -1.10
C GLU A 23 28.10 -11.80 -1.05
N ARG A 24 27.51 -12.56 -0.10
CA ARG A 24 26.06 -12.62 0.06
C ARG A 24 25.46 -11.26 0.43
N ALA A 25 26.19 -10.42 1.17
CA ALA A 25 25.78 -9.06 1.49
C ALA A 25 25.74 -8.17 0.23
N ILE A 26 26.74 -8.30 -0.64
CA ILE A 26 26.77 -7.58 -1.93
C ILE A 26 25.60 -8.01 -2.81
N HIS A 27 25.35 -9.32 -2.94
CA HIS A 27 24.21 -9.84 -3.70
C HIS A 27 22.86 -9.37 -3.11
N ALA A 28 22.72 -9.38 -1.79
CA ALA A 28 21.52 -8.91 -1.11
C ALA A 28 21.27 -7.41 -1.34
N PHE A 29 22.32 -6.60 -1.31
CA PHE A 29 22.24 -5.17 -1.62
C PHE A 29 21.84 -4.94 -3.09
N LEU A 30 22.53 -5.55 -4.04
CA LEU A 30 22.20 -5.43 -5.46
C LEU A 30 20.79 -5.93 -5.78
N GLY A 31 20.36 -7.03 -5.14
CA GLY A 31 18.99 -7.52 -5.23
C GLY A 31 17.97 -6.51 -4.73
N SER A 32 18.28 -5.77 -3.65
CA SER A 32 17.42 -4.69 -3.17
C SER A 32 17.31 -3.55 -4.20
N ILE A 33 18.43 -3.16 -4.83
CA ILE A 33 18.40 -2.15 -5.89
C ILE A 33 17.57 -2.62 -7.08
N LEU A 34 17.77 -3.86 -7.54
CA LEU A 34 16.99 -4.41 -8.64
C LEU A 34 15.49 -4.47 -8.34
N SER A 35 15.10 -4.84 -7.12
CA SER A 35 13.69 -4.83 -6.74
C SER A 35 13.09 -3.42 -6.70
N THR A 36 13.89 -2.40 -6.42
CA THR A 36 13.42 -1.01 -6.44
C THR A 36 13.38 -0.39 -7.84
N THR A 37 13.96 -1.00 -8.87
CA THR A 37 13.87 -0.49 -10.26
C THR A 37 12.43 -0.48 -10.78
N PHE A 38 11.55 -1.30 -10.20
CA PHE A 38 10.11 -1.25 -10.46
C PHE A 38 9.52 0.13 -10.11
N TRP A 39 10.04 0.81 -9.09
CA TRP A 39 9.58 2.12 -8.64
C TRP A 39 10.20 3.28 -9.45
N ASN A 40 10.21 3.16 -10.76
CA ASN A 40 10.55 4.28 -11.63
C ASN A 40 9.50 5.41 -11.53
N PRO A 41 9.79 6.63 -12.00
CA PRO A 41 8.87 7.78 -11.85
C PRO A 41 7.46 7.55 -12.39
N ASP A 42 7.30 6.73 -13.43
CA ASP A 42 5.99 6.45 -14.03
C ASP A 42 5.18 5.47 -13.17
N GLU A 43 5.80 4.43 -12.64
CA GLU A 43 5.13 3.50 -11.72
C GLU A 43 4.77 4.20 -10.38
N ILE A 44 5.62 5.10 -9.90
CA ILE A 44 5.30 5.95 -8.75
C ILE A 44 4.08 6.83 -9.04
N ALA A 45 3.99 7.41 -10.24
CA ALA A 45 2.83 8.21 -10.64
C ALA A 45 1.55 7.37 -10.72
N LYS A 46 1.62 6.16 -11.28
CA LYS A 46 0.49 5.20 -11.32
C LYS A 46 0.05 4.80 -9.90
N ALA A 47 0.98 4.47 -9.02
CA ALA A 47 0.67 4.11 -7.64
C ALA A 47 -0.06 5.26 -6.89
N ARG A 48 0.37 6.50 -7.09
CA ARG A 48 -0.32 7.68 -6.53
C ARG A 48 -1.73 7.86 -7.11
N ALA A 49 -1.88 7.67 -8.42
CA ALA A 49 -3.20 7.74 -9.06
C ALA A 49 -4.13 6.64 -8.52
N CYS A 50 -3.62 5.42 -8.32
CA CYS A 50 -4.37 4.33 -7.68
C CYS A 50 -4.77 4.68 -6.25
N ARG A 51 -3.89 5.28 -5.45
CA ARG A 51 -4.22 5.75 -4.09
C ARG A 51 -5.35 6.78 -4.13
N ALA A 52 -5.24 7.81 -4.94
CA ALA A 52 -6.28 8.83 -5.08
C ALA A 52 -7.62 8.22 -5.57
N ARG A 53 -7.55 7.22 -6.47
CA ARG A 53 -8.76 6.51 -6.93
C ARG A 53 -9.39 5.67 -5.81
N LEU A 54 -8.59 5.01 -4.96
CA LEU A 54 -9.09 4.28 -3.79
C LEU A 54 -9.81 5.22 -2.81
N GLU A 55 -9.24 6.39 -2.53
CA GLU A 55 -9.87 7.43 -1.70
C GLU A 55 -11.24 7.85 -2.29
N ALA A 56 -11.30 8.12 -3.60
CA ALA A 56 -12.53 8.46 -4.29
C ALA A 56 -13.56 7.30 -4.27
N VAL A 57 -13.10 6.06 -4.48
CA VAL A 57 -13.98 4.87 -4.42
C VAL A 57 -14.59 4.69 -3.04
N ASN A 58 -13.80 4.87 -1.97
CA ASN A 58 -14.33 4.78 -0.61
C ASN A 58 -15.39 5.86 -0.35
N SER A 59 -15.16 7.10 -0.79
CA SER A 59 -16.17 8.17 -0.70
C SER A 59 -17.46 7.83 -1.46
N GLU A 60 -17.33 7.28 -2.68
CA GLU A 60 -18.49 6.84 -3.48
C GLU A 60 -19.24 5.67 -2.81
N ILE A 61 -18.53 4.73 -2.20
CA ILE A 61 -19.13 3.61 -1.44
C ILE A 61 -19.89 4.16 -0.23
N ALA A 62 -19.28 5.07 0.54
CA ALA A 62 -19.90 5.66 1.71
C ALA A 62 -21.23 6.36 1.36
N GLU A 63 -21.23 7.20 0.32
CA GLU A 63 -22.42 7.90 -0.16
C GLU A 63 -23.52 6.94 -0.62
N LYS A 64 -23.16 5.95 -1.47
CA LYS A 64 -24.13 5.02 -2.03
C LYS A 64 -24.67 4.05 -0.99
N ALA A 65 -23.86 3.57 -0.07
CA ALA A 65 -24.29 2.68 0.99
C ALA A 65 -25.24 3.39 1.97
N ASP A 66 -24.97 4.66 2.32
CA ASP A 66 -25.88 5.48 3.11
C ASP A 66 -27.21 5.71 2.39
N ALA A 67 -27.19 6.02 1.09
CA ALA A 67 -28.40 6.16 0.30
C ALA A 67 -29.21 4.86 0.25
N ILE A 68 -28.56 3.70 0.09
CA ILE A 68 -29.23 2.38 0.12
C ILE A 68 -29.83 2.14 1.49
N ALA A 69 -29.11 2.43 2.59
CA ALA A 69 -29.64 2.27 3.94
C ALA A 69 -30.94 3.08 4.17
N ARG A 70 -30.98 4.32 3.68
CA ARG A 70 -32.18 5.17 3.75
C ARG A 70 -33.36 4.59 2.94
N LEU A 71 -33.11 4.16 1.69
CA LEU A 71 -34.14 3.55 0.85
C LEU A 71 -34.68 2.25 1.43
N LEU A 72 -33.84 1.45 2.07
CA LEU A 72 -34.28 0.21 2.75
C LEU A 72 -35.20 0.51 3.93
N ARG A 73 -34.90 1.54 4.73
CA ARG A 73 -35.76 1.98 5.83
C ARG A 73 -37.07 2.56 5.32
N GLU A 74 -37.04 3.39 4.28
CA GLU A 74 -38.24 3.91 3.63
C GLU A 74 -39.14 2.79 3.10
N ARG A 75 -38.54 1.77 2.44
CA ARG A 75 -39.27 0.60 1.97
C ARG A 75 -39.96 -0.14 3.12
N GLU A 76 -39.30 -0.31 4.25
CA GLU A 76 -39.86 -0.95 5.44
C GLU A 76 -41.03 -0.12 6.01
N GLU A 77 -40.87 1.18 6.07
CA GLU A 77 -41.99 2.07 6.51
C GLU A 77 -43.21 2.01 5.59
N LEU A 78 -42.98 2.02 4.27
CA LEU A 78 -44.05 1.89 3.29
C LEU A 78 -44.77 0.55 3.38
N HIS A 79 -44.00 -0.54 3.58
CA HIS A 79 -44.53 -1.87 3.82
C HIS A 79 -45.45 -1.90 5.04
N ASN A 80 -45.02 -1.32 6.15
CA ASN A 80 -45.79 -1.30 7.41
C ASN A 80 -47.05 -0.41 7.33
N LYS A 81 -47.07 0.62 6.46
CA LYS A 81 -48.18 1.61 6.40
C LYS A 81 -49.19 1.33 5.29
N SER A 82 -48.80 0.64 4.20
CA SER A 82 -49.59 0.62 2.98
C SER A 82 -50.38 -0.66 2.74
N GLY A 83 -50.15 -1.72 3.46
CA GLY A 83 -50.71 -3.03 3.16
C GLY A 83 -50.13 -3.72 1.88
N PHE A 84 -49.14 -3.10 1.23
CA PHE A 84 -48.36 -3.68 0.14
C PHE A 84 -47.00 -4.13 0.65
N TYR A 85 -46.45 -5.15 0.04
CA TYR A 85 -45.09 -5.59 0.35
C TYR A 85 -44.29 -5.80 -0.95
N SER A 86 -43.00 -5.61 -0.85
CA SER A 86 -42.06 -5.91 -1.92
C SER A 86 -41.57 -7.35 -1.73
N ASN A 87 -41.71 -8.20 -2.76
CA ASN A 87 -41.22 -9.58 -2.73
C ASN A 87 -39.69 -9.61 -2.94
N THR A 88 -38.97 -9.17 -1.90
CA THR A 88 -37.49 -9.11 -1.89
C THR A 88 -36.99 -9.74 -0.61
N GLU A 89 -35.69 -10.04 -0.54
CA GLU A 89 -35.09 -10.57 0.66
C GLU A 89 -34.98 -9.50 1.76
N TYR A 90 -35.41 -9.83 2.95
CA TYR A 90 -35.32 -9.00 4.14
C TYR A 90 -34.34 -9.57 5.18
N HIS A 91 -34.05 -10.85 5.10
CA HIS A 91 -33.18 -11.53 6.06
C HIS A 91 -31.72 -11.50 5.53
N PRO A 92 -30.75 -11.01 6.32
CA PRO A 92 -29.35 -10.90 5.87
C PRO A 92 -28.73 -12.26 5.52
N LEU A 93 -29.10 -13.34 6.21
CA LEU A 93 -28.60 -14.68 5.89
C LEU A 93 -29.07 -15.18 4.51
N ASN A 94 -30.29 -14.87 4.10
CA ASN A 94 -30.78 -15.25 2.79
C ASN A 94 -30.00 -14.52 1.67
N LEU A 95 -29.63 -13.25 1.90
CA LEU A 95 -28.76 -12.53 0.98
C LEU A 95 -27.38 -13.19 0.89
N ILE A 96 -26.80 -13.57 2.03
CA ILE A 96 -25.50 -14.25 2.08
C ILE A 96 -25.58 -15.61 1.36
N ASP A 97 -26.62 -16.38 1.60
CA ASP A 97 -26.79 -17.69 0.96
C ASP A 97 -26.94 -17.57 -0.55
N ARG A 98 -27.75 -16.62 -1.04
CA ARG A 98 -27.89 -16.35 -2.48
C ARG A 98 -26.60 -15.82 -3.10
N ALA A 99 -25.89 -14.93 -2.43
CA ALA A 99 -24.59 -14.44 -2.89
C ALA A 99 -23.53 -15.55 -2.92
N GLY A 100 -23.68 -16.58 -2.07
CA GLY A 100 -22.77 -17.70 -1.96
C GLY A 100 -23.07 -18.87 -2.90
N GLU A 101 -24.16 -18.82 -3.70
CA GLU A 101 -24.61 -19.94 -4.56
C GLU A 101 -23.53 -20.49 -5.50
N ASP A 102 -22.66 -19.63 -6.02
CA ASP A 102 -21.57 -20.02 -6.94
C ASP A 102 -20.20 -20.16 -6.25
N VAL A 103 -20.13 -19.92 -4.94
CA VAL A 103 -18.88 -19.96 -4.18
C VAL A 103 -18.68 -21.36 -3.56
N TYR A 104 -17.77 -22.15 -4.13
CA TYR A 104 -17.48 -23.51 -3.67
C TYR A 104 -17.14 -23.59 -2.16
N LEU A 105 -16.26 -22.71 -1.67
CA LEU A 105 -15.86 -22.71 -0.26
C LEU A 105 -17.02 -22.36 0.68
N TYR A 106 -17.90 -21.45 0.27
CA TYR A 106 -19.11 -21.15 1.02
C TYR A 106 -20.01 -22.39 1.16
N LYS A 107 -20.33 -23.03 0.04
CA LYS A 107 -21.17 -24.26 0.03
C LYS A 107 -20.59 -25.36 0.90
N SER A 108 -19.27 -25.56 0.82
CA SER A 108 -18.60 -26.70 1.49
C SER A 108 -18.39 -26.50 2.99
N TYR A 109 -18.20 -25.25 3.45
CA TYR A 109 -17.76 -24.99 4.81
C TYR A 109 -18.67 -24.04 5.61
N MET A 110 -19.34 -23.11 4.95
CA MET A 110 -20.06 -22.03 5.65
C MET A 110 -21.58 -22.19 5.63
N ARG A 111 -22.13 -22.80 4.58
CA ARG A 111 -23.58 -22.91 4.40
C ARG A 111 -24.26 -23.64 5.55
N ALA A 112 -23.84 -24.87 5.87
CA ALA A 112 -24.45 -25.68 6.92
C ALA A 112 -24.38 -25.04 8.32
N PRO A 113 -23.24 -24.46 8.79
CA PRO A 113 -23.19 -23.73 10.03
C PRO A 113 -24.13 -22.51 10.07
N LEU A 114 -24.30 -21.79 8.95
CA LEU A 114 -25.19 -20.64 8.89
C LEU A 114 -26.68 -21.04 8.85
N GLU A 115 -27.02 -22.12 8.17
CA GLU A 115 -28.38 -22.70 8.18
C GLU A 115 -28.84 -23.01 9.61
N ALA A 116 -27.96 -23.47 10.49
CA ALA A 116 -28.29 -23.72 11.89
C ALA A 116 -28.74 -22.46 12.65
N THR A 117 -28.36 -21.26 12.17
CA THR A 117 -28.75 -19.98 12.76
C THR A 117 -30.03 -19.39 12.16
N GLN A 118 -30.57 -19.96 11.08
CA GLN A 118 -31.83 -19.49 10.44
C GLN A 118 -33.07 -19.66 11.30
N ASN A 119 -32.98 -20.48 12.37
CA ASN A 119 -34.09 -20.69 13.33
C ASN A 119 -34.41 -19.43 14.18
N TYR A 120 -33.58 -18.40 14.10
CA TYR A 120 -33.82 -17.16 14.81
C TYR A 120 -34.62 -16.18 13.92
N ASP A 121 -35.70 -15.66 14.47
CA ASP A 121 -36.53 -14.64 13.82
C ASP A 121 -35.70 -13.43 13.40
N LEU A 122 -36.14 -12.70 12.36
CA LEU A 122 -35.49 -11.49 11.82
C LEU A 122 -35.19 -10.44 12.93
N LYS A 123 -36.03 -10.37 13.97
CA LYS A 123 -35.84 -9.45 15.11
C LYS A 123 -34.53 -9.63 15.88
N TYR A 124 -33.87 -10.77 15.76
CA TYR A 124 -32.58 -11.05 16.40
C TYR A 124 -31.38 -10.69 15.52
N TRP A 125 -31.62 -10.29 14.29
CA TRP A 125 -30.58 -9.96 13.32
C TRP A 125 -30.54 -8.46 13.05
N PRO A 126 -29.35 -7.91 12.78
CA PRO A 126 -29.26 -6.57 12.24
C PRO A 126 -30.01 -6.52 10.90
N THR A 127 -30.66 -5.40 10.62
CA THR A 127 -31.33 -5.23 9.33
C THR A 127 -30.27 -5.06 8.21
N ILE A 128 -30.67 -5.32 6.97
CA ILE A 128 -29.80 -5.04 5.81
C ILE A 128 -29.49 -3.53 5.75
N ALA A 129 -30.43 -2.68 6.17
CA ALA A 129 -30.22 -1.23 6.27
C ALA A 129 -29.10 -0.89 7.27
N ASP A 130 -29.05 -1.57 8.41
CA ASP A 130 -27.97 -1.37 9.41
C ASP A 130 -26.62 -1.86 8.89
N CYS A 131 -26.59 -2.99 8.15
CA CYS A 131 -25.38 -3.45 7.49
C CYS A 131 -24.86 -2.40 6.47
N MET A 132 -25.75 -1.78 5.70
CA MET A 132 -25.36 -0.72 4.76
C MET A 132 -24.87 0.54 5.47
N ALA A 133 -25.48 0.92 6.58
CA ALA A 133 -25.03 2.04 7.40
C ALA A 133 -23.63 1.80 8.02
N VAL A 134 -23.34 0.56 8.42
CA VAL A 134 -22.00 0.18 8.87
C VAL A 134 -20.99 0.24 7.73
N LEU A 135 -21.34 -0.28 6.54
CA LEU A 135 -20.49 -0.20 5.36
C LEU A 135 -20.18 1.25 4.95
N ALA A 136 -21.16 2.15 5.06
CA ALA A 136 -20.97 3.56 4.77
C ALA A 136 -19.97 4.21 5.75
N ARG A 137 -20.06 3.92 7.04
CA ARG A 137 -19.12 4.41 8.05
C ARG A 137 -17.71 3.86 7.83
N ASP A 138 -17.59 2.56 7.63
CA ASP A 138 -16.32 1.88 7.40
C ASP A 138 -15.58 2.48 6.20
N ALA A 139 -16.29 2.68 5.09
CA ALA A 139 -15.73 3.30 3.91
C ALA A 139 -15.34 4.78 4.12
N ASN A 140 -16.10 5.53 4.91
CA ASN A 140 -15.81 6.93 5.21
C ASN A 140 -14.62 7.10 6.18
N GLU A 141 -14.41 6.15 7.08
CA GLU A 141 -13.34 6.14 8.08
C GLU A 141 -12.06 5.45 7.58
N ALA A 142 -12.14 4.79 6.42
CA ALA A 142 -11.03 4.00 5.89
C ALA A 142 -9.79 4.84 5.58
N ASN A 143 -8.66 4.48 6.16
CA ASN A 143 -7.35 5.03 5.83
C ASN A 143 -6.70 4.25 4.69
N ILE A 144 -6.19 4.97 3.69
CA ILE A 144 -5.42 4.36 2.61
C ILE A 144 -3.94 4.34 3.01
N GLU A 145 -3.47 3.18 3.41
CA GLU A 145 -2.10 2.97 3.83
C GLU A 145 -1.30 2.19 2.77
N ALA A 146 0.00 2.45 2.72
CA ALA A 146 0.88 1.66 1.87
C ALA A 146 1.11 0.28 2.48
N THR A 147 1.07 -0.76 1.65
CA THR A 147 1.24 -2.16 2.08
C THR A 147 2.65 -2.47 2.62
N ASP A 148 3.62 -1.64 2.26
CA ASP A 148 5.02 -1.80 2.67
C ASP A 148 5.77 -0.46 2.73
N SER A 149 6.94 -0.48 3.37
CA SER A 149 7.75 0.72 3.59
C SER A 149 8.35 1.32 2.32
N ILE A 150 8.53 0.54 1.26
CA ILE A 150 9.07 1.02 -0.03
C ILE A 150 8.00 1.81 -0.75
N THR A 151 6.79 1.24 -0.85
CA THR A 151 5.60 1.91 -1.38
C THR A 151 5.32 3.22 -0.64
N ALA A 152 5.35 3.19 0.71
CA ALA A 152 5.18 4.38 1.53
C ALA A 152 6.23 5.47 1.22
N ALA A 153 7.49 5.08 1.09
CA ALA A 153 8.58 6.01 0.79
C ALA A 153 8.48 6.60 -0.62
N ALA A 154 8.16 5.75 -1.61
CA ALA A 154 8.05 6.13 -3.02
C ALA A 154 6.87 7.08 -3.29
N THR A 155 5.74 6.89 -2.59
CA THR A 155 4.49 7.61 -2.90
C THR A 155 4.19 8.78 -1.98
N ARG A 156 5.02 9.03 -0.95
CA ARG A 156 4.76 10.05 0.09
C ARG A 156 4.66 11.48 -0.45
N ALA A 157 5.51 11.88 -1.39
CA ALA A 157 5.50 13.25 -1.90
C ALA A 157 4.34 13.48 -2.89
N SER A 158 3.83 14.70 -2.94
CA SER A 158 2.75 15.08 -3.86
C SER A 158 3.19 15.20 -5.31
N ARG A 159 4.47 15.53 -5.55
CA ARG A 159 5.03 15.69 -6.92
C ARG A 159 5.99 14.54 -7.22
N LYS A 160 5.92 14.02 -8.45
CA LYS A 160 6.84 12.99 -8.93
C LYS A 160 8.26 13.53 -9.10
N GLY A 161 9.26 12.70 -8.78
CA GLY A 161 10.65 13.06 -8.99
C GLY A 161 11.62 11.95 -8.62
N LEU A 162 12.86 12.06 -9.08
CA LEU A 162 13.93 11.12 -8.76
C LEU A 162 14.22 11.01 -7.26
N ALA A 163 13.83 12.05 -6.48
CA ALA A 163 13.90 12.01 -5.02
C ALA A 163 13.08 10.85 -4.43
N ASP A 164 11.92 10.53 -5.00
CA ASP A 164 11.06 9.46 -4.50
C ASP A 164 11.62 8.08 -4.82
N TYR A 165 12.26 7.95 -5.99
CA TYR A 165 13.03 6.76 -6.33
C TYR A 165 14.20 6.52 -5.36
N LEU A 166 14.96 7.57 -5.02
CA LEU A 166 16.01 7.46 -3.99
C LEU A 166 15.43 7.05 -2.63
N LYS A 167 14.27 7.58 -2.22
CA LYS A 167 13.60 7.18 -0.99
C LYS A 167 13.18 5.71 -1.01
N ALA A 168 12.68 5.22 -2.15
CA ALA A 168 12.37 3.81 -2.34
C ALA A 168 13.62 2.92 -2.19
N ILE A 169 14.75 3.30 -2.80
CA ILE A 169 16.04 2.61 -2.63
C ILE A 169 16.43 2.56 -1.15
N LEU A 170 16.41 3.69 -0.44
CA LEU A 170 16.78 3.77 0.97
C LEU A 170 15.85 2.91 1.84
N ALA A 171 14.54 2.93 1.59
CA ALA A 171 13.57 2.10 2.28
C ALA A 171 13.77 0.60 1.97
N GLY A 172 14.09 0.24 0.73
CA GLY A 172 14.41 -1.13 0.34
C GLY A 172 15.66 -1.67 1.07
N ILE A 173 16.71 -0.86 1.19
CA ILE A 173 17.91 -1.20 1.96
C ILE A 173 17.56 -1.38 3.44
N GLU A 174 16.77 -0.47 4.02
CA GLU A 174 16.35 -0.53 5.42
C GLU A 174 15.48 -1.77 5.69
N ASN A 175 14.53 -2.07 4.80
CA ASN A 175 13.71 -3.28 4.89
C ASN A 175 14.56 -4.55 4.83
N ARG A 176 15.51 -4.62 3.89
CA ARG A 176 16.43 -5.77 3.79
C ARG A 176 17.26 -5.94 5.07
N ARG A 177 17.72 -4.85 5.66
CA ARG A 177 18.45 -4.85 6.93
C ARG A 177 17.60 -5.34 8.09
N ASN A 178 16.35 -4.94 8.16
CA ASN A 178 15.42 -5.36 9.22
C ASN A 178 15.05 -6.84 9.08
N CYS A 179 14.82 -7.32 7.85
CA CYS A 179 14.50 -8.72 7.60
C CYS A 179 15.72 -9.65 7.82
N ASN A 180 16.95 -9.16 7.57
CA ASN A 180 18.15 -9.96 7.74
C ASN A 180 19.36 -9.10 8.18
N PRO A 181 19.46 -8.79 9.47
CA PRO A 181 20.50 -7.89 10.01
C PRO A 181 21.92 -8.45 9.90
N THR A 182 22.08 -9.75 9.63
CA THR A 182 23.40 -10.38 9.46
C THR A 182 23.98 -10.13 8.07
N LEU A 183 23.13 -9.80 7.08
CA LEU A 183 23.58 -9.54 5.71
C LEU A 183 24.07 -8.09 5.52
N LEU A 184 23.31 -7.12 6.02
CA LEU A 184 23.69 -5.70 5.87
C LEU A 184 23.92 -5.08 7.27
N PRO A 185 25.15 -4.60 7.57
CA PRO A 185 25.43 -3.94 8.84
C PRO A 185 24.51 -2.75 9.12
N ARG A 186 24.17 -2.52 10.40
CA ARG A 186 23.27 -1.42 10.80
C ARG A 186 23.70 -0.05 10.29
N HIS A 187 24.99 0.20 10.20
CA HIS A 187 25.56 1.48 9.77
C HIS A 187 25.97 1.48 8.31
N PHE A 188 25.65 0.41 7.56
CA PHE A 188 25.98 0.36 6.15
C PHE A 188 25.23 1.47 5.38
N THR A 189 25.97 2.28 4.67
CA THR A 189 25.47 3.28 3.72
C THR A 189 26.52 3.53 2.65
N LEU A 190 26.10 3.93 1.49
CA LEU A 190 26.99 4.37 0.41
C LEU A 190 27.21 5.88 0.45
N SER A 191 28.24 6.34 -0.23
CA SER A 191 28.47 7.77 -0.51
C SER A 191 27.34 8.33 -1.36
N ASP A 192 27.14 9.65 -1.30
CA ASP A 192 26.12 10.31 -2.11
C ASP A 192 26.43 10.20 -3.61
N ALA A 193 27.71 10.17 -3.97
CA ALA A 193 28.16 9.91 -5.36
C ALA A 193 27.79 8.48 -5.84
N SER A 194 27.97 7.47 -4.99
CA SER A 194 27.58 6.10 -5.32
C SER A 194 26.07 5.93 -5.46
N TYR A 195 25.25 6.59 -4.62
CA TYR A 195 23.80 6.59 -4.80
C TYR A 195 23.39 7.31 -6.10
N ALA A 196 24.03 8.42 -6.45
CA ALA A 196 23.78 9.11 -7.71
C ALA A 196 24.06 8.19 -8.92
N ALA A 197 25.23 7.50 -8.94
CA ALA A 197 25.56 6.54 -9.97
C ALA A 197 24.55 5.39 -10.04
N LEU A 198 24.11 4.87 -8.90
CA LEU A 198 23.06 3.83 -8.84
C LEU A 198 21.75 4.30 -9.48
N ILE A 199 21.28 5.51 -9.17
CA ILE A 199 20.05 6.07 -9.75
C ILE A 199 20.21 6.20 -11.26
N ASN A 200 21.28 6.84 -11.72
CA ASN A 200 21.52 7.10 -13.13
C ASN A 200 21.61 5.79 -13.94
N CYS A 201 22.30 4.78 -13.39
CA CYS A 201 22.46 3.49 -14.07
C CYS A 201 21.21 2.60 -13.96
N SER A 202 20.45 2.66 -12.88
CA SER A 202 19.28 1.80 -12.70
C SER A 202 18.07 2.27 -13.51
N LEU A 203 17.95 3.57 -13.72
CA LEU A 203 16.90 4.20 -14.54
C LEU A 203 17.37 4.50 -15.97
N ASP A 204 18.63 4.15 -16.31
CA ASP A 204 19.26 4.40 -17.60
C ASP A 204 19.13 5.87 -18.06
N LEU A 205 19.41 6.80 -17.11
CA LEU A 205 19.30 8.23 -17.38
C LEU A 205 20.41 8.73 -18.28
N ASP A 206 20.08 9.58 -19.23
CA ASP A 206 21.07 10.29 -20.05
C ASP A 206 21.92 11.23 -19.20
N ALA A 207 23.07 11.66 -19.75
CA ALA A 207 24.00 12.53 -19.03
C ALA A 207 23.37 13.89 -18.63
N GLU A 208 22.41 14.38 -19.42
CA GLU A 208 21.70 15.65 -19.17
C GLU A 208 20.64 15.52 -18.06
N ASP A 209 20.02 14.33 -17.92
CA ASP A 209 18.99 14.03 -16.92
C ASP A 209 19.56 13.42 -15.64
N GLY A 210 20.86 13.11 -15.65
CA GLY A 210 21.55 12.44 -14.56
C GLY A 210 21.62 13.30 -13.30
N VAL A 211 21.50 12.65 -12.12
CA VAL A 211 21.64 13.31 -10.82
C VAL A 211 23.05 13.23 -10.27
N GLY A 212 23.48 14.28 -9.57
CA GLY A 212 24.77 14.34 -8.88
C GLY A 212 24.69 14.05 -7.38
N ALA A 213 25.86 14.01 -6.72
CA ALA A 213 25.98 13.79 -5.29
C ALA A 213 25.22 14.85 -4.45
N ASP A 214 25.19 16.10 -4.88
CA ASP A 214 24.49 17.18 -4.17
C ASP A 214 22.98 16.97 -4.12
N PHE A 215 22.38 16.44 -5.19
CA PHE A 215 20.97 16.05 -5.21
C PHE A 215 20.69 15.00 -4.14
N VAL A 216 21.49 13.92 -4.11
CA VAL A 216 21.37 12.84 -3.13
C VAL A 216 21.53 13.36 -1.71
N LYS A 217 22.55 14.16 -1.46
CA LYS A 217 22.81 14.81 -0.16
C LYS A 217 21.60 15.61 0.31
N GLY A 218 21.03 16.45 -0.56
CA GLY A 218 19.85 17.24 -0.24
C GLY A 218 18.61 16.41 0.12
N VAL A 219 18.36 15.30 -0.61
CA VAL A 219 17.25 14.39 -0.29
C VAL A 219 17.48 13.71 1.05
N ARG A 220 18.68 13.18 1.29
CA ARG A 220 19.02 12.49 2.55
C ARG A 220 18.95 13.40 3.78
N GLN A 221 19.35 14.67 3.65
CA GLN A 221 19.23 15.66 4.72
C GLN A 221 17.76 15.91 5.08
N ARG A 222 16.90 16.12 4.08
CA ARG A 222 15.45 16.30 4.31
C ARG A 222 14.81 15.10 4.98
N GLU A 223 15.18 13.87 4.54
CA GLU A 223 14.64 12.64 5.16
C GLU A 223 15.11 12.46 6.61
N ARG A 224 16.34 12.83 6.94
CA ARG A 224 16.83 12.79 8.33
C ARG A 224 16.08 13.80 9.22
N ALA A 225 15.92 15.03 8.75
CA ALA A 225 15.19 16.07 9.48
C ALA A 225 13.74 15.65 9.75
N ARG A 226 13.08 15.03 8.76
CA ARG A 226 11.73 14.52 8.90
C ARG A 226 11.64 13.39 9.95
N LYS A 227 12.50 12.36 9.84
CA LYS A 227 12.51 11.23 10.81
C LYS A 227 12.78 11.73 12.24
N GLY A 228 13.61 12.77 12.41
CA GLY A 228 13.83 13.42 13.69
C GLY A 228 12.57 14.11 14.24
N ALA A 229 11.80 14.78 13.40
CA ALA A 229 10.55 15.42 13.81
C ALA A 229 9.46 14.42 14.18
N GLU A 230 9.32 13.33 13.42
CA GLU A 230 8.36 12.25 13.71
C GLU A 230 8.69 11.51 15.01
N GLY A 231 9.98 11.27 15.30
CA GLY A 231 10.41 10.64 16.53
C GLY A 231 10.11 11.48 17.78
N LEU A 232 10.10 12.80 17.68
CA LEU A 232 9.72 13.70 18.77
C LEU A 232 8.21 13.72 19.03
N GLN A 233 7.38 13.59 17.97
CA GLN A 233 5.93 13.54 18.11
C GLN A 233 5.40 12.22 18.70
N GLN A 234 6.14 11.13 18.58
CA GLN A 234 5.77 9.83 19.18
C GLN A 234 6.13 9.71 20.67
N GLN A 235 6.92 10.65 21.21
CA GLN A 235 7.34 10.68 22.61
C GLN A 235 6.56 11.71 23.46
N ALA A 236 5.71 12.50 22.84
CA ALA A 236 4.84 13.50 23.46
C ALA A 236 3.40 12.98 23.57
#